data_078a1605c78dcb32c81f1553f4571a9d
#
_entry.id   078a1605c78dcb32c81f1553f4571a9d
#
_cell.length_a   1.000
_cell.length_b   1.000
_cell.length_c   1.000
_cell.angle_alpha   90.00
_cell.angle_beta   90.00
_cell.angle_gamma   90.00
#
_symmetry.space_group_name_H-M   'P 1'
#
loop_
_entity.id
_entity.type
_entity.pdbx_description
1 polymer ?
#
loop_
_entity_poly.entity_id
_entity_poly.type
_entity_poly.pdbx_seq_one_letter_code
_entity_poly.pdbx_strand_id
1 'polypeptide(L)'
;MGQVLHGCATTTHAVRTAIQRSKAPLKELAARHGLNHKTVAKWRKRAFVNDAPMGPKTPHSTVLSSKEEAIIVAFRKHTLLPLDDCLYALQATIPHLTRSSLHRCLKRHAISRLPEIAGDKVAKKPFKRYPIGYFHLDIAEVRTEEGKLYLFVAIDRTSKFVFAQLHEAANVKSAVGFLQALIEAVPYTIHIVLTDNGIQFGDMPSRRTGPTARYRLHMFDRICREHGIEHRLTKPNHPWTNGQVERMNRTLKEATVRRYHYETHQQLREHLEAFLNAYNFAKRLKTLRGLTPYEHICKAWADQPRRFRYDPTHLTSGLNREPPLATWPCRTCCSRWAKAM
;
A
#
# COMPACT_ATOMS: atom_id res chain seq x y z
N MET A 1 13.02 22.68 -5.97
CA MET A 1 13.01 23.78 -4.97
C MET A 1 13.36 23.18 -3.63
N GLY A 2 14.43 23.66 -2.97
CA GLY A 2 14.79 23.18 -1.64
C GLY A 2 13.75 23.59 -0.61
N GLN A 3 13.26 22.62 0.15
CA GLN A 3 12.27 22.84 1.20
C GLN A 3 12.92 23.60 2.36
N VAL A 4 12.36 24.74 2.73
CA VAL A 4 12.77 25.50 3.91
C VAL A 4 12.16 24.81 5.13
N LEU A 5 12.99 24.25 6.02
CA LEU A 5 12.54 23.48 7.18
C LEU A 5 11.90 24.32 8.30
N HIS A 6 12.07 25.64 8.24
CA HIS A 6 11.52 26.58 9.23
C HIS A 6 10.97 27.83 8.54
N GLY A 7 9.76 28.27 8.92
CA GLY A 7 9.10 29.40 8.30
C GLY A 7 9.87 30.73 8.34
N CYS A 8 10.78 30.90 9.31
CA CYS A 8 11.66 32.05 9.42
C CYS A 8 13.01 31.87 8.67
N ALA A 9 13.23 30.76 7.97
CA ALA A 9 14.47 30.56 7.23
C ALA A 9 14.47 31.36 5.93
N THR A 10 15.39 32.29 5.80
CA THR A 10 15.54 33.18 4.63
C THR A 10 16.41 32.58 3.53
N THR A 11 16.98 31.41 3.74
CA THR A 11 17.88 30.75 2.78
C THR A 11 17.36 29.38 2.37
N THR A 12 17.31 29.13 1.05
CA THR A 12 17.03 27.80 0.48
C THR A 12 18.34 27.02 0.30
N HIS A 13 18.24 25.70 0.09
CA HIS A 13 19.40 24.85 -0.22
C HIS A 13 20.17 25.37 -1.46
N ALA A 14 19.47 25.82 -2.51
CA ALA A 14 20.07 26.35 -3.73
C ALA A 14 20.87 27.63 -3.45
N VAL A 15 20.32 28.58 -2.67
CA VAL A 15 21.00 29.82 -2.28
C VAL A 15 22.25 29.52 -1.46
N ARG A 16 22.18 28.58 -0.50
CA ARG A 16 23.32 28.16 0.33
C ARG A 16 24.44 27.54 -0.54
N THR A 17 24.07 26.69 -1.49
CA THR A 17 25.03 26.10 -2.46
C THR A 17 25.68 27.19 -3.33
N ALA A 18 24.89 28.15 -3.81
CA ALA A 18 25.42 29.28 -4.58
C ALA A 18 26.42 30.13 -3.77
N ILE A 19 26.11 30.39 -2.49
CA ILE A 19 27.00 31.11 -1.58
C ILE A 19 28.34 30.38 -1.38
N GLN A 20 28.30 29.04 -1.19
CA GLN A 20 29.49 28.25 -0.97
C GLN A 20 30.39 28.17 -2.20
N ARG A 21 29.83 28.07 -3.41
CA ARG A 21 30.56 27.99 -4.68
C ARG A 21 31.08 29.33 -5.16
N SER A 22 30.49 30.43 -4.69
CA SER A 22 30.85 31.78 -5.17
C SER A 22 32.12 32.31 -4.53
N LYS A 23 32.98 32.90 -5.34
CA LYS A 23 34.19 33.65 -4.92
C LYS A 23 33.91 35.14 -4.68
N ALA A 24 32.72 35.65 -5.01
CA ALA A 24 32.35 37.06 -4.89
C ALA A 24 32.45 37.57 -3.42
N PRO A 25 32.66 38.87 -3.20
CA PRO A 25 32.71 39.44 -1.86
C PRO A 25 31.41 39.19 -1.08
N LEU A 26 31.51 39.05 0.26
CA LEU A 26 30.36 38.82 1.12
C LEU A 26 29.26 39.87 0.99
N LYS A 27 29.67 41.13 0.80
CA LYS A 27 28.75 42.27 0.65
C LYS A 27 27.89 42.17 -0.62
N GLU A 28 28.52 41.74 -1.71
CA GLU A 28 27.85 41.57 -3.01
C GLU A 28 26.85 40.37 -2.94
N LEU A 29 27.25 39.27 -2.35
CA LEU A 29 26.36 38.10 -2.16
C LEU A 29 25.19 38.42 -1.24
N ALA A 30 25.43 39.22 -0.21
CA ALA A 30 24.38 39.66 0.70
C ALA A 30 23.32 40.50 -0.04
N ALA A 31 23.76 41.45 -0.88
CA ALA A 31 22.89 42.24 -1.71
C ALA A 31 22.15 41.39 -2.76
N ARG A 32 22.86 40.51 -3.48
CA ARG A 32 22.29 39.62 -4.52
C ARG A 32 21.18 38.72 -4.01
N HIS A 33 21.32 38.18 -2.82
CA HIS A 33 20.36 37.22 -2.25
C HIS A 33 19.41 37.84 -1.21
N GLY A 34 19.48 39.14 -0.96
CA GLY A 34 18.67 39.83 0.05
C GLY A 34 18.94 39.32 1.48
N LEU A 35 20.18 38.95 1.78
CA LEU A 35 20.56 38.31 3.06
C LEU A 35 21.44 39.22 3.91
N ASN A 36 21.42 38.97 5.23
CA ASN A 36 22.35 39.63 6.12
C ASN A 36 23.78 39.10 5.85
N HIS A 37 24.75 40.00 5.86
CA HIS A 37 26.18 39.74 5.66
C HIS A 37 26.71 38.65 6.58
N LYS A 38 26.28 38.63 7.87
CA LYS A 38 26.63 37.57 8.84
C LYS A 38 26.08 36.20 8.42
N THR A 39 24.89 36.16 7.81
CA THR A 39 24.28 34.93 7.30
C THR A 39 25.07 34.35 6.12
N VAL A 40 25.50 35.24 5.21
CA VAL A 40 26.35 34.81 4.07
C VAL A 40 27.70 34.29 4.57
N ALA A 41 28.36 34.97 5.50
CA ALA A 41 29.62 34.55 6.09
C ALA A 41 29.47 33.17 6.80
N LYS A 42 28.38 32.97 7.54
CA LYS A 42 28.06 31.70 8.20
C LYS A 42 27.94 30.54 7.19
N TRP A 43 27.19 30.73 6.09
CA TRP A 43 27.01 29.68 5.09
C TRP A 43 28.26 29.44 4.26
N ARG A 44 29.08 30.45 3.99
CA ARG A 44 30.35 30.27 3.30
C ARG A 44 31.36 29.45 4.13
N LYS A 45 31.36 29.62 5.48
CA LYS A 45 32.27 28.89 6.37
C LYS A 45 31.85 27.44 6.61
N ARG A 46 30.61 27.06 6.37
CA ARG A 46 30.11 25.69 6.58
C ARG A 46 30.58 24.75 5.46
N ALA A 47 30.92 23.51 5.84
CA ALA A 47 31.29 22.44 4.90
C ALA A 47 30.06 21.83 4.20
N PHE A 48 28.84 22.04 4.69
CA PHE A 48 27.61 21.45 4.17
C PHE A 48 26.48 22.47 4.14
N VAL A 49 25.55 22.27 3.20
CA VAL A 49 24.41 23.19 2.95
C VAL A 49 23.13 22.85 3.73
N ASN A 50 23.07 21.64 4.28
CA ASN A 50 21.90 21.19 5.05
C ASN A 50 21.81 21.92 6.40
N ASP A 51 20.60 22.04 6.92
CA ASP A 51 20.41 22.50 8.28
C ASP A 51 21.00 21.48 9.26
N ALA A 52 21.56 21.98 10.36
CA ALA A 52 21.99 21.11 11.44
C ALA A 52 20.76 20.41 12.04
N PRO A 53 20.91 19.17 12.54
CA PRO A 53 19.81 18.50 13.23
C PRO A 53 19.26 19.39 14.33
N MET A 54 17.93 19.50 14.38
CA MET A 54 17.25 20.25 15.45
C MET A 54 17.27 19.45 16.73
N GLY A 55 17.45 20.12 17.85
CA GLY A 55 17.48 19.49 19.17
C GLY A 55 18.82 19.65 19.89
N PRO A 56 18.92 19.20 21.13
CA PRO A 56 20.14 19.28 21.93
C PRO A 56 21.25 18.43 21.31
N LYS A 57 22.49 18.91 21.38
CA LYS A 57 23.68 18.16 20.92
C LYS A 57 23.87 16.86 21.69
N THR A 58 23.59 16.88 22.97
CA THR A 58 23.60 15.74 23.90
C THR A 58 22.19 15.53 24.47
N PRO A 59 21.35 14.76 23.78
CA PRO A 59 19.99 14.50 24.26
C PRO A 59 20.04 13.64 25.52
N HIS A 60 19.34 14.06 26.56
CA HIS A 60 19.14 13.30 27.83
C HIS A 60 17.64 12.96 28.00
N SER A 61 17.35 12.05 28.92
CA SER A 61 15.96 11.74 29.26
C SER A 61 15.41 12.75 30.27
N THR A 62 14.15 13.12 30.08
CA THR A 62 13.39 13.87 31.10
C THR A 62 12.57 12.96 32.01
N VAL A 63 12.48 11.67 31.69
CA VAL A 63 11.64 10.66 32.36
C VAL A 63 12.47 9.63 33.10
N LEU A 64 13.62 9.24 32.54
CA LEU A 64 14.51 8.22 33.09
C LEU A 64 15.72 8.91 33.79
N SER A 65 16.03 8.48 34.98
CA SER A 65 17.25 8.87 35.69
C SER A 65 18.50 8.20 35.08
N SER A 66 19.68 8.72 35.33
CA SER A 66 20.93 8.13 34.87
C SER A 66 21.14 6.69 35.36
N LYS A 67 20.67 6.38 36.58
CA LYS A 67 20.73 5.02 37.14
C LYS A 67 19.83 4.05 36.37
N GLU A 68 18.59 4.45 36.06
CA GLU A 68 17.65 3.64 35.28
C GLU A 68 18.13 3.44 33.84
N GLU A 69 18.71 4.46 33.23
CA GLU A 69 19.33 4.28 31.91
C GLU A 69 20.48 3.28 31.95
N ALA A 70 21.31 3.32 32.97
CA ALA A 70 22.41 2.35 33.14
C ALA A 70 21.88 0.91 33.31
N ILE A 71 20.81 0.72 34.10
CA ILE A 71 20.13 -0.58 34.25
C ILE A 71 19.62 -1.08 32.90
N ILE A 72 18.89 -0.23 32.15
CA ILE A 72 18.35 -0.56 30.81
C ILE A 72 19.47 -0.96 29.86
N VAL A 73 20.56 -0.19 29.84
CA VAL A 73 21.70 -0.45 28.93
C VAL A 73 22.38 -1.75 29.27
N ALA A 74 22.66 -1.99 30.57
CA ALA A 74 23.28 -3.23 31.05
C ALA A 74 22.38 -4.44 30.71
N PHE A 75 21.09 -4.37 31.03
CA PHE A 75 20.12 -5.43 30.75
C PHE A 75 20.07 -5.77 29.26
N ARG A 76 19.95 -4.74 28.39
CA ARG A 76 19.89 -4.95 26.92
C ARG A 76 21.16 -5.57 26.35
N LYS A 77 22.35 -5.14 26.82
CA LYS A 77 23.62 -5.65 26.33
C LYS A 77 23.88 -7.11 26.75
N HIS A 78 23.43 -7.49 27.94
CA HIS A 78 23.65 -8.85 28.45
C HIS A 78 22.61 -9.85 27.96
N THR A 79 21.34 -9.43 27.86
CA THR A 79 20.25 -10.36 27.50
C THR A 79 20.02 -10.46 26.01
N LEU A 80 20.34 -9.41 25.23
CA LEU A 80 20.06 -9.31 23.78
C LEU A 80 18.58 -9.51 23.43
N LEU A 81 17.67 -9.30 24.39
CA LEU A 81 16.24 -9.49 24.18
C LEU A 81 15.65 -8.41 23.25
N PRO A 82 14.59 -8.70 22.48
CA PRO A 82 13.82 -7.72 21.74
C PRO A 82 13.30 -6.56 22.62
N LEU A 83 12.91 -5.43 22.00
CA LEU A 83 12.48 -4.23 22.72
C LEU A 83 11.34 -4.50 23.68
N ASP A 84 10.32 -5.22 23.24
CA ASP A 84 9.11 -5.46 24.03
C ASP A 84 9.38 -6.43 25.19
N ASP A 85 10.25 -7.42 24.99
CA ASP A 85 10.67 -8.35 26.04
C ASP A 85 11.51 -7.63 27.12
N CYS A 86 12.39 -6.70 26.69
CA CYS A 86 13.10 -5.82 27.63
C CYS A 86 12.12 -4.94 28.42
N LEU A 87 11.06 -4.42 27.80
CA LEU A 87 10.05 -3.63 28.46
C LEU A 87 9.37 -4.43 29.58
N TYR A 88 8.84 -5.60 29.24
CA TYR A 88 8.13 -6.44 30.21
C TYR A 88 9.01 -6.89 31.37
N ALA A 89 10.26 -7.25 31.10
CA ALA A 89 11.21 -7.65 32.15
C ALA A 89 11.60 -6.49 33.09
N LEU A 90 11.72 -5.28 32.55
CA LEU A 90 12.16 -4.10 33.34
C LEU A 90 11.03 -3.34 34.01
N GLN A 91 9.76 -3.55 33.64
CA GLN A 91 8.61 -2.86 34.26
C GLN A 91 8.48 -3.14 35.76
N ALA A 92 8.87 -4.32 36.23
CA ALA A 92 8.87 -4.62 37.66
C ALA A 92 9.87 -3.76 38.45
N THR A 93 10.99 -3.38 37.82
CA THR A 93 12.05 -2.56 38.44
C THR A 93 11.86 -1.07 38.19
N ILE A 94 11.33 -0.72 37.02
CA ILE A 94 11.09 0.66 36.57
C ILE A 94 9.62 0.76 36.14
N PRO A 95 8.67 0.95 37.07
CA PRO A 95 7.22 0.90 36.80
C PRO A 95 6.72 1.94 35.78
N HIS A 96 7.36 3.10 35.68
CA HIS A 96 7.03 4.18 34.78
C HIS A 96 7.68 4.02 33.38
N LEU A 97 8.40 2.92 33.15
CA LEU A 97 9.03 2.65 31.87
C LEU A 97 7.98 2.43 30.78
N THR A 98 8.03 3.24 29.74
CA THR A 98 7.19 3.09 28.55
C THR A 98 8.01 2.58 27.38
N ARG A 99 7.33 1.98 26.40
CA ARG A 99 7.96 1.53 25.15
C ARG A 99 8.73 2.66 24.44
N SER A 100 8.18 3.88 24.49
CA SER A 100 8.79 5.05 23.86
C SER A 100 10.02 5.56 24.60
N SER A 101 10.01 5.58 25.95
CA SER A 101 11.16 5.99 26.75
C SER A 101 12.29 4.99 26.63
N LEU A 102 11.98 3.68 26.67
CA LEU A 102 12.93 2.59 26.45
C LEU A 102 13.58 2.69 25.06
N HIS A 103 12.80 2.82 23.99
CA HIS A 103 13.35 2.93 22.63
C HIS A 103 14.26 4.15 22.48
N ARG A 104 13.88 5.31 23.03
CA ARG A 104 14.71 6.52 23.00
C ARG A 104 16.01 6.34 23.77
N CYS A 105 15.96 5.68 24.94
CA CYS A 105 17.15 5.33 25.72
C CYS A 105 18.09 4.44 24.89
N LEU A 106 17.60 3.31 24.35
CA LEU A 106 18.41 2.41 23.55
C LEU A 106 18.97 3.09 22.28
N LYS A 107 18.24 4.03 21.68
CA LYS A 107 18.70 4.81 20.54
C LYS A 107 19.83 5.78 20.91
N ARG A 108 19.74 6.47 22.07
CA ARG A 108 20.81 7.34 22.58
C ARG A 108 22.12 6.58 22.77
N HIS A 109 22.02 5.36 23.29
CA HIS A 109 23.19 4.49 23.54
C HIS A 109 23.59 3.64 22.34
N ALA A 110 23.03 3.87 21.13
CA ALA A 110 23.32 3.17 19.88
C ALA A 110 23.10 1.64 19.93
N ILE A 111 22.25 1.14 20.85
CA ILE A 111 21.91 -0.28 21.04
C ILE A 111 20.45 -0.61 20.73
N SER A 112 19.78 0.24 19.96
CA SER A 112 18.38 0.01 19.56
C SER A 112 18.20 -1.18 18.63
N ARG A 113 19.24 -1.52 17.85
CA ARG A 113 19.30 -2.73 17.03
C ARG A 113 20.08 -3.81 17.76
N LEU A 114 19.61 -5.05 17.65
CA LEU A 114 20.39 -6.19 18.13
C LEU A 114 21.63 -6.36 17.27
N PRO A 115 22.76 -6.82 17.84
CA PRO A 115 23.93 -7.22 17.04
C PRO A 115 23.48 -8.26 16.00
N GLU A 116 23.96 -8.10 14.78
CA GLU A 116 23.75 -9.12 13.76
C GLU A 116 24.65 -10.30 14.08
N ILE A 117 24.06 -11.46 14.37
CA ILE A 117 24.81 -12.71 14.49
C ILE A 117 25.34 -13.01 13.08
N ALA A 118 26.65 -13.02 12.92
CA ALA A 118 27.32 -13.43 11.71
C ALA A 118 27.06 -14.95 11.52
N GLY A 119 26.16 -15.31 10.68
CA GLY A 119 25.74 -16.68 10.39
C GLY A 119 24.24 -16.70 10.17
N ASP A 120 23.80 -17.03 8.97
CA ASP A 120 22.39 -17.27 8.58
C ASP A 120 21.44 -16.05 8.48
N LYS A 121 21.91 -14.97 7.89
CA LYS A 121 20.96 -14.20 7.08
C LYS A 121 20.64 -15.06 5.86
N VAL A 122 19.60 -15.92 5.98
CA VAL A 122 18.90 -16.40 4.78
C VAL A 122 18.55 -15.12 4.02
N ALA A 123 19.27 -14.88 2.92
CA ALA A 123 19.06 -13.72 2.09
C ALA A 123 17.57 -13.69 1.80
N LYS A 124 16.85 -12.66 2.30
CA LYS A 124 15.42 -12.51 2.06
C LYS A 124 15.27 -12.53 0.56
N LYS A 125 14.84 -13.69 0.01
CA LYS A 125 14.63 -13.84 -1.43
C LYS A 125 13.76 -12.67 -1.88
N PRO A 126 14.21 -11.83 -2.81
CA PRO A 126 13.40 -10.72 -3.26
C PRO A 126 12.08 -11.28 -3.78
N PHE A 127 10.97 -10.66 -3.42
CA PHE A 127 9.67 -11.10 -3.91
C PHE A 127 9.70 -11.16 -5.43
N LYS A 128 9.33 -12.32 -5.98
CA LYS A 128 9.26 -12.52 -7.42
C LYS A 128 8.38 -11.44 -8.04
N ARG A 129 8.92 -10.73 -9.01
CA ARG A 129 8.16 -9.74 -9.78
C ARG A 129 7.29 -10.50 -10.78
N TYR A 130 6.04 -10.11 -10.85
CA TYR A 130 5.09 -10.64 -11.83
C TYR A 130 4.71 -9.53 -12.80
N PRO A 131 4.42 -9.86 -14.05
CA PRO A 131 3.84 -8.90 -14.98
C PRO A 131 2.43 -8.51 -14.52
N ILE A 132 1.87 -7.45 -15.12
CA ILE A 132 0.49 -7.04 -14.92
C ILE A 132 -0.47 -8.16 -15.37
N GLY A 133 -1.61 -8.32 -14.68
CA GLY A 133 -2.58 -9.38 -14.95
C GLY A 133 -2.48 -10.59 -14.02
N TYR A 134 -1.84 -10.44 -12.86
CA TYR A 134 -1.88 -11.42 -11.77
C TYR A 134 -2.82 -10.92 -10.67
N PHE A 135 -4.00 -11.49 -10.58
CA PHE A 135 -5.01 -11.10 -9.61
C PHE A 135 -5.07 -12.05 -8.40
N HIS A 136 -5.27 -11.47 -7.23
CA HIS A 136 -5.68 -12.15 -6.02
C HIS A 136 -7.17 -11.87 -5.81
N LEU A 137 -7.96 -12.93 -5.64
CA LEU A 137 -9.38 -12.85 -5.36
C LEU A 137 -9.68 -13.32 -3.94
N ASP A 138 -10.66 -12.67 -3.31
CA ASP A 138 -11.17 -13.04 -1.99
C ASP A 138 -12.62 -12.60 -1.85
N ILE A 139 -13.35 -13.24 -0.93
CA ILE A 139 -14.74 -12.92 -0.62
C ILE A 139 -14.85 -12.57 0.85
N ALA A 140 -15.52 -11.48 1.14
CA ALA A 140 -15.77 -11.03 2.49
C ALA A 140 -17.26 -10.80 2.73
N GLU A 141 -17.75 -11.15 3.91
CA GLU A 141 -19.12 -10.83 4.30
C GLU A 141 -19.22 -9.38 4.76
N VAL A 142 -20.28 -8.71 4.33
CA VAL A 142 -20.70 -7.37 4.77
C VAL A 142 -22.20 -7.37 5.04
N ARG A 143 -22.70 -6.40 5.82
CA ARG A 143 -24.11 -6.29 6.17
C ARG A 143 -24.60 -4.86 6.07
N THR A 144 -25.85 -4.72 5.67
CA THR A 144 -26.67 -3.50 5.77
C THR A 144 -27.92 -3.82 6.58
N GLU A 145 -28.83 -2.88 6.78
CA GLU A 145 -30.12 -3.17 7.42
C GLU A 145 -31.00 -4.13 6.61
N GLU A 146 -30.93 -4.06 5.27
CA GLU A 146 -31.64 -5.00 4.38
C GLU A 146 -31.14 -6.44 4.50
N GLY A 147 -29.94 -6.65 5.08
CA GLY A 147 -29.40 -7.98 5.28
C GLY A 147 -27.93 -8.15 4.92
N LYS A 148 -27.59 -9.40 4.59
CA LYS A 148 -26.22 -9.86 4.32
C LYS A 148 -25.89 -9.77 2.84
N LEU A 149 -24.68 -9.27 2.54
CA LEU A 149 -24.09 -9.29 1.22
C LEU A 149 -22.68 -9.88 1.26
N TYR A 150 -22.22 -10.33 0.11
CA TYR A 150 -20.87 -10.84 -0.09
C TYR A 150 -20.10 -9.89 -0.99
N LEU A 151 -19.02 -9.33 -0.45
CA LEU A 151 -18.09 -8.47 -1.15
C LEU A 151 -17.02 -9.33 -1.81
N PHE A 152 -17.08 -9.46 -3.13
CA PHE A 152 -16.03 -10.06 -3.94
C PHE A 152 -15.00 -9.01 -4.29
N VAL A 153 -13.74 -9.29 -4.06
CA VAL A 153 -12.63 -8.35 -4.29
C VAL A 153 -11.54 -9.01 -5.09
N ALA A 154 -11.08 -8.33 -6.12
CA ALA A 154 -9.91 -8.69 -6.90
C ALA A 154 -8.90 -7.56 -6.86
N ILE A 155 -7.62 -7.87 -6.62
CA ILE A 155 -6.52 -6.91 -6.68
C ILE A 155 -5.41 -7.43 -7.58
N ASP A 156 -5.00 -6.63 -8.56
CA ASP A 156 -3.81 -6.91 -9.35
C ASP A 156 -2.55 -6.75 -8.48
N ARG A 157 -1.73 -7.78 -8.48
CA ARG A 157 -0.50 -7.81 -7.68
C ARG A 157 0.48 -6.71 -8.06
N THR A 158 0.50 -6.31 -9.32
CA THR A 158 1.49 -5.38 -9.89
C THR A 158 0.97 -3.96 -9.92
N SER A 159 -0.14 -3.71 -10.59
CA SER A 159 -0.73 -2.37 -10.71
C SER A 159 -1.45 -1.90 -9.44
N LYS A 160 -1.79 -2.83 -8.53
CA LYS A 160 -2.66 -2.55 -7.36
C LYS A 160 -4.07 -2.10 -7.74
N PHE A 161 -4.46 -2.27 -8.99
CA PHE A 161 -5.82 -2.01 -9.44
C PHE A 161 -6.79 -2.93 -8.71
N VAL A 162 -7.88 -2.37 -8.22
CA VAL A 162 -8.90 -3.08 -7.44
C VAL A 162 -10.21 -3.08 -8.19
N PHE A 163 -10.79 -4.26 -8.31
CA PHE A 163 -12.14 -4.47 -8.80
C PHE A 163 -12.95 -5.16 -7.69
N ALA A 164 -14.15 -4.69 -7.41
CA ALA A 164 -15.01 -5.30 -6.40
C ALA A 164 -16.47 -5.19 -6.77
N GLN A 165 -17.25 -6.20 -6.37
CA GLN A 165 -18.70 -6.25 -6.55
C GLN A 165 -19.38 -6.82 -5.31
N LEU A 166 -20.64 -6.42 -5.07
CA LEU A 166 -21.50 -6.93 -4.02
C LEU A 166 -22.52 -7.90 -4.61
N HIS A 167 -22.56 -9.12 -4.06
CA HIS A 167 -23.50 -10.18 -4.42
C HIS A 167 -24.30 -10.63 -3.24
N GLU A 168 -25.52 -11.12 -3.47
CA GLU A 168 -26.39 -11.65 -2.42
C GLU A 168 -25.98 -13.05 -1.94
N ALA A 169 -25.23 -13.79 -2.77
CA ALA A 169 -24.78 -15.13 -2.45
C ALA A 169 -23.31 -15.35 -2.85
N ALA A 170 -22.54 -16.07 -2.00
CA ALA A 170 -21.21 -16.55 -2.30
C ALA A 170 -21.27 -17.96 -2.87
N ASN A 171 -21.67 -18.10 -4.11
CA ASN A 171 -21.78 -19.37 -4.82
C ASN A 171 -20.91 -19.40 -6.09
N VAL A 172 -20.85 -20.53 -6.77
CA VAL A 172 -20.07 -20.72 -7.99
C VAL A 172 -20.54 -19.76 -9.09
N LYS A 173 -21.86 -19.54 -9.24
CA LYS A 173 -22.42 -18.66 -10.27
C LYS A 173 -21.99 -17.21 -10.05
N SER A 174 -22.02 -16.72 -8.80
CA SER A 174 -21.54 -15.38 -8.45
C SER A 174 -20.04 -15.24 -8.69
N ALA A 175 -19.23 -16.26 -8.35
CA ALA A 175 -17.80 -16.24 -8.58
C ALA A 175 -17.44 -16.22 -10.08
N VAL A 176 -18.16 -16.97 -10.91
CA VAL A 176 -18.00 -16.97 -12.37
C VAL A 176 -18.41 -15.63 -12.95
N GLY A 177 -19.58 -15.09 -12.57
CA GLY A 177 -20.03 -13.77 -13.02
C GLY A 177 -19.06 -12.65 -12.66
N PHE A 178 -18.51 -12.71 -11.44
CA PHE A 178 -17.48 -11.77 -10.98
C PHE A 178 -16.20 -11.87 -11.82
N LEU A 179 -15.72 -13.10 -12.12
CA LEU A 179 -14.53 -13.28 -12.97
C LEU A 179 -14.74 -12.74 -14.37
N GLN A 180 -15.90 -13.00 -14.98
CA GLN A 180 -16.25 -12.48 -16.32
C GLN A 180 -16.27 -10.94 -16.31
N ALA A 181 -16.93 -10.33 -15.33
CA ALA A 181 -16.96 -8.88 -15.17
C ALA A 181 -15.55 -8.28 -14.94
N LEU A 182 -14.69 -8.97 -14.17
CA LEU A 182 -13.30 -8.55 -13.98
C LEU A 182 -12.51 -8.61 -15.30
N ILE A 183 -12.67 -9.69 -16.09
CA ILE A 183 -12.02 -9.83 -17.41
C ILE A 183 -12.43 -8.68 -18.33
N GLU A 184 -13.69 -8.29 -18.32
CA GLU A 184 -14.19 -7.16 -19.12
C GLU A 184 -13.67 -5.81 -18.62
N ALA A 185 -13.59 -5.63 -17.32
CA ALA A 185 -13.22 -4.35 -16.69
C ALA A 185 -11.75 -3.95 -16.89
N VAL A 186 -10.84 -4.89 -17.09
CA VAL A 186 -9.42 -4.56 -17.22
C VAL A 186 -8.97 -4.48 -18.69
N PRO A 187 -8.12 -3.51 -19.07
CA PRO A 187 -7.69 -3.33 -20.45
C PRO A 187 -6.60 -4.31 -20.91
N TYR A 188 -6.13 -5.17 -20.03
CA TYR A 188 -5.03 -6.11 -20.27
C TYR A 188 -5.45 -7.56 -20.03
N THR A 189 -4.64 -8.49 -20.53
CA THR A 189 -4.88 -9.93 -20.39
C THR A 189 -4.56 -10.37 -18.96
N ILE A 190 -5.52 -11.02 -18.31
CA ILE A 190 -5.32 -11.71 -17.04
C ILE A 190 -4.66 -13.06 -17.35
N HIS A 191 -3.54 -13.35 -16.71
CA HIS A 191 -2.81 -14.60 -16.92
C HIS A 191 -2.81 -15.52 -15.70
N ILE A 192 -2.97 -14.97 -14.48
CA ILE A 192 -3.06 -15.75 -13.25
C ILE A 192 -4.15 -15.17 -12.35
N VAL A 193 -4.95 -16.05 -11.79
CA VAL A 193 -5.89 -15.76 -10.72
C VAL A 193 -5.57 -16.65 -9.53
N LEU A 194 -5.31 -16.05 -8.37
CA LEU A 194 -5.08 -16.74 -7.11
C LEU A 194 -6.31 -16.55 -6.21
N THR A 195 -6.90 -17.65 -5.77
CA THR A 195 -8.04 -17.67 -4.84
C THR A 195 -7.71 -18.48 -3.58
N ASP A 196 -8.56 -18.38 -2.60
CA ASP A 196 -8.58 -19.36 -1.50
C ASP A 196 -9.15 -20.73 -1.96
N ASN A 197 -9.24 -21.67 -1.02
CA ASN A 197 -9.79 -23.01 -1.28
C ASN A 197 -11.33 -23.08 -1.09
N GLY A 198 -12.04 -21.97 -1.19
CA GLY A 198 -13.49 -21.93 -1.07
C GLY A 198 -14.20 -22.73 -2.17
N ILE A 199 -15.34 -23.31 -1.82
CA ILE A 199 -16.15 -24.15 -2.74
C ILE A 199 -16.66 -23.39 -3.97
N GLN A 200 -16.70 -22.06 -3.90
CA GLN A 200 -17.08 -21.18 -5.00
C GLN A 200 -15.99 -21.06 -6.08
N PHE A 201 -14.73 -21.38 -5.73
CA PHE A 201 -13.58 -21.29 -6.64
C PHE A 201 -13.03 -22.65 -7.07
N GLY A 202 -13.30 -23.72 -6.33
CA GLY A 202 -12.77 -25.04 -6.65
C GLY A 202 -13.46 -26.16 -5.92
N ASP A 203 -13.24 -27.40 -6.38
CA ASP A 203 -13.79 -28.58 -5.75
C ASP A 203 -13.24 -28.80 -4.34
N MET A 204 -14.05 -29.36 -3.47
CA MET A 204 -13.61 -29.78 -2.13
C MET A 204 -12.42 -30.77 -2.24
N PRO A 205 -11.46 -30.72 -1.28
CA PRO A 205 -10.30 -31.63 -1.29
C PRO A 205 -10.66 -33.10 -1.46
N SER A 206 -11.75 -33.55 -0.83
CA SER A 206 -12.26 -34.91 -0.92
C SER A 206 -12.73 -35.30 -2.33
N ARG A 207 -13.11 -34.35 -3.17
CA ARG A 207 -13.56 -34.57 -4.55
C ARG A 207 -12.43 -34.49 -5.58
N ARG A 208 -11.26 -34.00 -5.19
CA ARG A 208 -10.09 -33.82 -6.07
C ARG A 208 -9.33 -35.13 -6.32
N THR A 209 -9.49 -36.13 -5.47
CA THR A 209 -8.73 -37.38 -5.48
C THR A 209 -9.54 -38.64 -5.85
N GLY A 210 -10.82 -38.52 -6.15
CA GLY A 210 -11.68 -39.62 -6.53
C GLY A 210 -11.47 -40.10 -7.97
N PRO A 211 -11.94 -41.31 -8.34
CA PRO A 211 -11.76 -41.91 -9.69
C PRO A 211 -12.36 -41.07 -10.81
N THR A 212 -13.36 -40.23 -10.49
CA THR A 212 -14.02 -39.31 -11.43
C THR A 212 -13.41 -37.89 -11.41
N ALA A 213 -12.42 -37.61 -10.57
CA ALA A 213 -11.86 -36.27 -10.39
C ALA A 213 -11.31 -35.68 -11.70
N ARG A 214 -10.66 -36.50 -12.54
CA ARG A 214 -10.10 -36.06 -13.83
C ARG A 214 -11.15 -35.68 -14.90
N TYR A 215 -12.38 -36.14 -14.72
CA TYR A 215 -13.49 -35.84 -15.66
C TYR A 215 -14.36 -34.65 -15.19
N ARG A 216 -14.14 -34.17 -13.99
CA ARG A 216 -14.86 -33.02 -13.41
C ARG A 216 -13.99 -31.78 -13.48
N LEU A 217 -14.46 -30.77 -14.17
CA LEU A 217 -13.86 -29.47 -14.18
C LEU A 217 -14.80 -28.52 -13.47
N HIS A 218 -14.31 -27.90 -12.39
CA HIS A 218 -15.07 -26.87 -11.69
C HIS A 218 -15.43 -25.72 -12.65
N MET A 219 -16.63 -25.17 -12.53
CA MET A 219 -17.11 -24.12 -13.46
C MET A 219 -16.15 -22.92 -13.52
N PHE A 220 -15.62 -22.51 -12.36
CA PHE A 220 -14.63 -21.43 -12.29
C PHE A 220 -13.35 -21.74 -13.07
N ASP A 221 -12.83 -22.97 -12.92
CA ASP A 221 -11.66 -23.44 -13.68
C ASP A 221 -11.92 -23.51 -15.18
N ARG A 222 -13.16 -23.87 -15.57
CA ARG A 222 -13.55 -23.92 -16.98
C ARG A 222 -13.47 -22.52 -17.60
N ILE A 223 -14.05 -21.51 -16.97
CA ILE A 223 -13.97 -20.11 -17.45
C ILE A 223 -12.52 -19.62 -17.47
N CYS A 224 -11.72 -19.93 -16.45
CA CYS A 224 -10.30 -19.61 -16.48
C CYS A 224 -9.60 -20.21 -17.71
N ARG A 225 -9.85 -21.48 -18.03
CA ARG A 225 -9.25 -22.14 -19.21
C ARG A 225 -9.74 -21.54 -20.53
N GLU A 226 -11.03 -21.23 -20.66
CA GLU A 226 -11.61 -20.59 -21.84
C GLU A 226 -10.93 -19.25 -22.15
N HIS A 227 -10.49 -18.53 -21.12
CA HIS A 227 -9.79 -17.25 -21.23
C HIS A 227 -8.25 -17.36 -21.15
N GLY A 228 -7.69 -18.57 -21.12
CA GLY A 228 -6.23 -18.77 -20.99
C GLY A 228 -5.64 -18.33 -19.65
N ILE A 229 -6.44 -18.31 -18.59
CA ILE A 229 -6.06 -17.90 -17.24
C ILE A 229 -5.62 -19.11 -16.44
N GLU A 230 -4.43 -19.05 -15.82
CA GLU A 230 -3.98 -20.04 -14.86
C GLU A 230 -4.64 -19.78 -13.51
N HIS A 231 -5.54 -20.67 -13.08
CA HIS A 231 -6.12 -20.62 -11.74
C HIS A 231 -5.21 -21.30 -10.73
N ARG A 232 -4.88 -20.61 -9.68
CA ARG A 232 -4.08 -21.10 -8.55
C ARG A 232 -4.85 -21.00 -7.26
N LEU A 233 -4.79 -22.06 -6.46
CA LEU A 233 -5.33 -22.08 -5.11
C LEU A 233 -4.21 -21.79 -4.10
N THR A 234 -4.54 -21.08 -3.01
CA THR A 234 -3.61 -20.89 -1.90
C THR A 234 -3.26 -22.22 -1.26
N LYS A 235 -1.98 -22.39 -0.89
CA LYS A 235 -1.57 -23.59 -0.14
C LYS A 235 -2.23 -23.58 1.23
N PRO A 236 -2.77 -24.72 1.70
CA PRO A 236 -3.23 -24.85 3.07
C PRO A 236 -2.13 -24.42 4.06
N ASN A 237 -2.50 -23.75 5.14
CA ASN A 237 -1.60 -23.24 6.17
C ASN A 237 -0.54 -22.20 5.72
N HIS A 238 -0.74 -21.54 4.58
CA HIS A 238 0.11 -20.46 4.10
C HIS A 238 -0.66 -19.15 3.92
N PRO A 239 -1.17 -18.51 4.99
CA PRO A 239 -2.05 -17.33 4.92
C PRO A 239 -1.39 -16.12 4.24
N TRP A 240 -0.07 -16.00 4.32
CA TRP A 240 0.65 -14.87 3.71
C TRP A 240 0.58 -14.80 2.18
N THR A 241 0.16 -15.86 1.50
CA THR A 241 0.03 -15.86 0.03
C THR A 241 -1.11 -14.95 -0.45
N ASN A 242 -2.17 -14.77 0.35
CA ASN A 242 -3.32 -13.94 0.00
C ASN A 242 -3.35 -12.57 0.72
N GLY A 243 -2.31 -12.23 1.47
CA GLY A 243 -2.25 -11.04 2.32
C GLY A 243 -2.46 -9.69 1.61
N GLN A 244 -2.38 -9.60 0.29
CA GLN A 244 -2.68 -8.37 -0.45
C GLN A 244 -4.19 -8.11 -0.54
N VAL A 245 -4.96 -9.12 -0.92
CA VAL A 245 -6.42 -8.98 -1.02
C VAL A 245 -7.07 -8.91 0.36
N GLU A 246 -6.56 -9.66 1.36
CA GLU A 246 -7.01 -9.55 2.74
C GLU A 246 -6.86 -8.12 3.29
N ARG A 247 -5.70 -7.49 3.00
CA ARG A 247 -5.47 -6.09 3.35
C ARG A 247 -6.43 -5.16 2.61
N MET A 248 -6.72 -5.43 1.34
CA MET A 248 -7.68 -4.66 0.57
C MET A 248 -9.09 -4.82 1.11
N ASN A 249 -9.52 -6.05 1.44
CA ASN A 249 -10.79 -6.31 2.11
C ASN A 249 -10.93 -5.53 3.42
N ARG A 250 -9.86 -5.48 4.22
CA ARG A 250 -9.84 -4.66 5.43
C ARG A 250 -10.01 -3.17 5.09
N THR A 251 -9.26 -2.66 4.11
CA THR A 251 -9.34 -1.26 3.69
C THR A 251 -10.74 -0.90 3.19
N LEU A 252 -11.36 -1.75 2.38
CA LEU A 252 -12.73 -1.56 1.90
C LEU A 252 -13.74 -1.55 3.06
N LYS A 253 -13.65 -2.52 3.98
CA LYS A 253 -14.53 -2.57 5.15
C LYS A 253 -14.33 -1.36 6.08
N GLU A 254 -13.09 -0.89 6.26
CA GLU A 254 -12.79 0.30 7.07
C GLU A 254 -13.30 1.60 6.41
N ALA A 255 -13.28 1.67 5.09
CA ALA A 255 -13.81 2.81 4.35
C ALA A 255 -15.34 2.81 4.24
N THR A 256 -16.00 1.66 4.40
CA THR A 256 -17.45 1.48 4.24
C THR A 256 -18.11 1.04 5.55
N VAL A 257 -18.49 -0.23 5.65
CA VAL A 257 -19.35 -0.81 6.70
C VAL A 257 -18.83 -0.72 8.14
N ARG A 258 -17.55 -0.45 8.35
CA ARG A 258 -16.99 -0.19 9.69
C ARG A 258 -17.15 1.27 10.13
N ARG A 259 -17.31 2.17 9.18
CA ARG A 259 -17.36 3.62 9.43
C ARG A 259 -18.75 4.19 9.28
N TYR A 260 -19.53 3.63 8.37
CA TYR A 260 -20.86 4.13 8.02
C TYR A 260 -21.89 3.03 8.18
N HIS A 261 -23.07 3.44 8.57
CA HIS A 261 -24.25 2.61 8.61
C HIS A 261 -25.03 2.77 7.30
N TYR A 262 -25.54 1.68 6.74
CA TYR A 262 -26.28 1.66 5.47
C TYR A 262 -27.64 1.04 5.69
N GLU A 263 -28.69 1.78 5.36
CA GLU A 263 -30.06 1.30 5.38
C GLU A 263 -30.31 0.33 4.23
N THR A 264 -29.79 0.65 3.02
CA THR A 264 -30.03 -0.14 1.82
C THR A 264 -28.73 -0.70 1.21
N HIS A 265 -28.88 -1.81 0.49
CA HIS A 265 -27.81 -2.38 -0.31
C HIS A 265 -27.30 -1.42 -1.39
N GLN A 266 -28.22 -0.60 -1.91
CA GLN A 266 -27.89 0.36 -2.97
C GLN A 266 -26.95 1.47 -2.46
N GLN A 267 -27.19 2.01 -1.27
CA GLN A 267 -26.30 3.00 -0.65
C GLN A 267 -24.88 2.45 -0.49
N LEU A 268 -24.75 1.19 -0.04
CA LEU A 268 -23.44 0.56 0.08
C LEU A 268 -22.77 0.36 -1.29
N ARG A 269 -23.53 -0.01 -2.33
CA ARG A 269 -22.99 -0.16 -3.71
C ARG A 269 -22.45 1.15 -4.25
N GLU A 270 -23.19 2.23 -4.14
CA GLU A 270 -22.80 3.57 -4.61
C GLU A 270 -21.55 4.08 -3.87
N HIS A 271 -21.52 3.91 -2.56
CA HIS A 271 -20.33 4.31 -1.79
C HIS A 271 -19.09 3.45 -2.12
N LEU A 272 -19.26 2.14 -2.29
CA LEU A 272 -18.17 1.24 -2.70
C LEU A 272 -17.62 1.64 -4.07
N GLU A 273 -18.49 1.94 -5.03
CA GLU A 273 -18.10 2.38 -6.37
C GLU A 273 -17.33 3.71 -6.32
N ALA A 274 -17.83 4.70 -5.58
CA ALA A 274 -17.15 5.98 -5.38
C ALA A 274 -15.77 5.78 -4.74
N PHE A 275 -15.66 4.89 -3.75
CA PHE A 275 -14.37 4.57 -3.13
C PHE A 275 -13.40 3.89 -4.11
N LEU A 276 -13.87 2.92 -4.91
CA LEU A 276 -13.05 2.21 -5.90
C LEU A 276 -12.53 3.17 -6.97
N ASN A 277 -13.39 4.09 -7.43
CA ASN A 277 -13.00 5.14 -8.37
C ASN A 277 -11.91 6.04 -7.78
N ALA A 278 -12.12 6.54 -6.56
CA ALA A 278 -11.11 7.33 -5.86
C ALA A 278 -9.79 6.55 -5.64
N TYR A 279 -9.89 5.26 -5.28
CA TYR A 279 -8.71 4.42 -5.06
C TYR A 279 -7.92 4.18 -6.35
N ASN A 280 -8.60 3.81 -7.43
CA ASN A 280 -7.93 3.43 -8.68
C ASN A 280 -7.41 4.64 -9.46
N PHE A 281 -8.11 5.77 -9.46
CA PHE A 281 -7.81 6.90 -10.33
C PHE A 281 -7.22 8.11 -9.61
N ALA A 282 -7.45 8.28 -8.30
CA ALA A 282 -6.99 9.45 -7.57
C ALA A 282 -5.94 9.16 -6.51
N LYS A 283 -6.02 7.99 -5.83
CA LYS A 283 -5.12 7.67 -4.71
C LYS A 283 -3.72 7.31 -5.18
N ARG A 284 -2.74 8.13 -4.84
CA ARG A 284 -1.32 7.88 -5.11
C ARG A 284 -0.74 6.87 -4.12
N LEU A 285 -0.09 5.82 -4.63
CA LEU A 285 0.45 4.74 -3.82
C LEU A 285 1.98 4.80 -3.74
N LYS A 286 2.52 4.74 -2.53
CA LYS A 286 3.98 4.68 -2.29
C LYS A 286 4.62 3.47 -2.98
N THR A 287 3.92 2.33 -3.00
CA THR A 287 4.37 1.09 -3.66
C THR A 287 4.49 1.23 -5.17
N LEU A 288 3.78 2.16 -5.77
CA LEU A 288 3.82 2.51 -7.20
C LEU A 288 4.65 3.79 -7.45
N ARG A 289 5.50 4.19 -6.49
CA ARG A 289 6.34 5.40 -6.58
C ARG A 289 5.55 6.69 -6.79
N GLY A 290 4.38 6.79 -6.18
CA GLY A 290 3.51 7.97 -6.26
C GLY A 290 2.55 7.98 -7.45
N LEU A 291 2.49 6.90 -8.23
CA LEU A 291 1.46 6.73 -9.26
C LEU A 291 0.16 6.20 -8.64
N THR A 292 -0.96 6.51 -9.28
CA THR A 292 -2.22 5.81 -9.02
C THR A 292 -2.19 4.41 -9.66
N PRO A 293 -3.05 3.47 -9.24
CA PRO A 293 -3.18 2.17 -9.90
C PRO A 293 -3.39 2.29 -11.42
N TYR A 294 -4.22 3.24 -11.84
CA TYR A 294 -4.52 3.42 -13.26
C TYR A 294 -3.36 4.09 -14.05
N GLU A 295 -2.71 5.10 -13.49
CA GLU A 295 -1.48 5.67 -14.06
C GLU A 295 -0.40 4.60 -14.26
N HIS A 296 -0.31 3.64 -13.32
CA HIS A 296 0.61 2.51 -13.45
C HIS A 296 0.21 1.57 -14.60
N ILE A 297 -1.09 1.36 -14.83
CA ILE A 297 -1.60 0.58 -15.98
C ILE A 297 -1.20 1.27 -17.30
N CYS A 298 -1.41 2.58 -17.42
CA CYS A 298 -1.00 3.35 -18.60
C CYS A 298 0.51 3.28 -18.84
N LYS A 299 1.31 3.35 -17.77
CA LYS A 299 2.76 3.16 -17.87
C LYS A 299 3.13 1.75 -18.33
N ALA A 300 2.47 0.72 -17.78
CA ALA A 300 2.70 -0.66 -18.19
C ALA A 300 2.31 -0.91 -19.66
N TRP A 301 1.30 -0.20 -20.18
CA TRP A 301 0.96 -0.19 -21.61
C TRP A 301 2.12 0.33 -22.45
N ALA A 302 2.71 1.46 -22.10
CA ALA A 302 3.85 2.02 -22.82
C ALA A 302 5.05 1.06 -22.86
N ASP A 303 5.29 0.33 -21.74
CA ASP A 303 6.40 -0.63 -21.62
C ASP A 303 6.12 -1.97 -22.34
N GLN A 304 4.87 -2.46 -22.31
CA GLN A 304 4.47 -3.81 -22.78
C GLN A 304 3.09 -3.84 -23.46
N PRO A 305 2.90 -3.17 -24.61
CA PRO A 305 1.59 -3.06 -25.26
C PRO A 305 0.99 -4.41 -25.66
N ARG A 306 1.81 -5.41 -25.96
CA ARG A 306 1.36 -6.78 -26.35
C ARG A 306 0.55 -7.51 -25.27
N ARG A 307 0.57 -7.04 -24.01
CA ARG A 307 -0.20 -7.62 -22.92
C ARG A 307 -1.60 -7.03 -22.80
N PHE A 308 -1.89 -6.01 -23.57
CA PHE A 308 -3.13 -5.26 -23.49
C PHE A 308 -4.04 -5.63 -24.66
N ARG A 309 -5.33 -5.58 -24.42
CA ARG A 309 -6.38 -5.80 -25.43
C ARG A 309 -6.69 -4.51 -26.20
N TYR A 310 -6.51 -3.38 -25.53
CA TYR A 310 -6.70 -2.04 -26.10
C TYR A 310 -5.90 -1.01 -25.29
N ASP A 311 -5.72 0.18 -25.87
CA ASP A 311 -4.99 1.28 -25.27
C ASP A 311 -5.77 1.86 -24.06
N PRO A 312 -5.24 1.78 -22.83
CA PRO A 312 -5.90 2.30 -21.64
C PRO A 312 -5.88 3.83 -21.57
N THR A 313 -5.03 4.52 -22.32
CA THR A 313 -4.89 5.98 -22.21
C THR A 313 -6.15 6.73 -22.63
N HIS A 314 -6.98 6.13 -23.46
CA HIS A 314 -8.27 6.70 -23.88
C HIS A 314 -9.34 6.66 -22.76
N LEU A 315 -9.13 5.88 -21.71
CA LEU A 315 -10.04 5.75 -20.57
C LEU A 315 -9.67 6.68 -19.40
N THR A 316 -8.56 7.41 -19.49
CA THR A 316 -8.21 8.42 -18.49
C THR A 316 -9.15 9.61 -18.63
N SER A 317 -10.04 9.79 -17.66
CA SER A 317 -10.81 11.02 -17.48
C SER A 317 -9.81 12.15 -17.22
N GLY A 318 -9.39 12.84 -18.27
CA GLY A 318 -8.72 14.13 -18.10
C GLY A 318 -9.72 15.11 -17.49
N LEU A 319 -9.25 16.12 -16.77
CA LEU A 319 -10.04 17.17 -16.12
C LEU A 319 -11.05 17.89 -17.06
N ASN A 320 -11.03 17.62 -18.38
CA ASN A 320 -11.87 18.28 -19.41
C ASN A 320 -12.30 17.34 -20.56
N ARG A 321 -12.37 16.02 -20.35
CA ARG A 321 -12.91 15.11 -21.38
C ARG A 321 -13.99 14.25 -20.77
N GLU A 322 -15.20 14.38 -21.27
CA GLU A 322 -16.26 13.41 -21.02
C GLU A 322 -15.77 12.02 -21.46
N PRO A 323 -15.94 10.97 -20.62
CA PRO A 323 -15.58 9.62 -21.02
C PRO A 323 -16.46 9.25 -22.24
N PRO A 324 -15.90 8.59 -23.26
CA PRO A 324 -16.71 8.08 -24.35
C PRO A 324 -17.72 7.07 -23.78
N LEU A 325 -18.99 7.41 -23.84
CA LEU A 325 -20.14 6.67 -23.31
C LEU A 325 -20.33 5.26 -23.92
N ALA A 326 -19.45 4.82 -24.84
CA ALA A 326 -19.69 3.67 -25.69
C ALA A 326 -18.83 2.42 -25.42
N THR A 327 -17.90 2.39 -24.44
CA THR A 327 -16.95 1.27 -24.35
C THR A 327 -16.83 0.55 -22.99
N TRP A 328 -17.65 0.91 -22.00
CA TRP A 328 -17.77 0.12 -20.79
C TRP A 328 -18.94 -0.86 -20.91
N PRO A 329 -18.68 -2.19 -20.92
CA PRO A 329 -19.78 -3.16 -21.03
C PRO A 329 -20.47 -3.42 -19.68
N CYS A 330 -20.60 -2.44 -18.81
CA CYS A 330 -21.49 -2.55 -17.66
C CYS A 330 -22.82 -1.85 -18.00
N ARG A 331 -23.72 -2.54 -18.70
CA ARG A 331 -25.05 -2.05 -19.07
C ARG A 331 -25.93 -1.66 -17.88
N THR A 332 -25.54 -1.99 -16.63
CA THR A 332 -26.29 -1.66 -15.42
C THR A 332 -25.78 -0.42 -14.68
N CYS A 333 -24.53 0.02 -14.83
CA CYS A 333 -23.99 1.19 -14.13
C CYS A 333 -24.08 2.50 -14.92
N CYS A 334 -24.06 2.48 -16.26
CA CYS A 334 -23.99 3.71 -17.06
C CYS A 334 -25.33 4.44 -17.26
N SER A 335 -26.49 3.82 -17.04
CA SER A 335 -27.77 4.47 -17.29
C SER A 335 -28.22 5.49 -16.24
N ARG A 336 -27.52 5.62 -15.11
CA ARG A 336 -27.90 6.53 -14.01
C ARG A 336 -27.09 7.82 -13.88
N TRP A 337 -25.89 7.88 -14.48
CA TRP A 337 -25.08 9.11 -14.40
C TRP A 337 -25.55 10.23 -15.34
N ALA A 338 -26.29 9.90 -16.38
CA ALA A 338 -26.84 10.89 -17.32
C ALA A 338 -28.11 11.63 -16.79
N LYS A 339 -28.61 11.31 -15.60
CA LYS A 339 -29.81 11.94 -15.02
C LYS A 339 -29.57 12.76 -13.74
N ALA A 340 -28.32 12.93 -13.31
CA ALA A 340 -27.97 13.68 -12.11
C ALA A 340 -27.05 14.90 -12.38
N MET A 341 -27.09 15.47 -13.60
CA MET A 341 -26.68 16.81 -13.90
C MET A 341 -27.86 17.60 -14.45
#